data_7c48ae4fea7ef8a2762c1f0c30bcb4ab
#
_entry.id   7c48ae4fea7ef8a2762c1f0c30bcb4ab
#
_cell.length_a   1.000
_cell.length_b   1.000
_cell.length_c   1.000
_cell.angle_alpha   90.00
_cell.angle_beta   90.00
_cell.angle_gamma   90.00
#
_symmetry.space_group_name_H-M   'P 1'
#
loop_
_entity.id
_entity.type
_entity.pdbx_description
1 polymer ?
#
loop_
_entity_poly.entity_id
_entity_poly.type
_entity_poly.pdbx_seq_one_letter_code
_entity_poly.pdbx_strand_id
1 'polypeptide(L)'
;MDEIHLLERIRAGDSDAFDAVFRANYPGLVGSAERMLGRRDVAEEIVQDVMLELWRRRETLAVEDSLRGYLFRATRNRSLNHLRHGAIEKRAEPELAANRAESGSSAHAALVEEEIEVAVKRAVADLPARCREVFELSRVHGLRYSEIATTLGISVKTVEAQMGKALRILRERLAQWLPDSRST
;
A
#
# COMPACT_ATOMS: atom_id res chain seq x y z
N MET A 1 -0.11 5.69 -20.14
CA MET A 1 -1.49 5.34 -20.59
C MET A 1 -2.42 5.99 -19.59
N ASP A 2 -3.40 6.76 -20.07
CA ASP A 2 -4.29 7.53 -19.19
C ASP A 2 -5.24 6.57 -18.45
N GLU A 3 -5.36 6.74 -17.13
CA GLU A 3 -6.17 5.87 -16.26
C GLU A 3 -7.65 5.91 -16.61
N ILE A 4 -8.13 7.06 -17.09
CA ILE A 4 -9.50 7.24 -17.58
C ILE A 4 -9.77 6.32 -18.77
N HIS A 5 -8.86 6.29 -19.75
CA HIS A 5 -8.98 5.44 -20.93
C HIS A 5 -8.95 3.94 -20.58
N LEU A 6 -8.12 3.54 -19.59
CA LEU A 6 -8.12 2.16 -19.09
C LEU A 6 -9.47 1.78 -18.46
N LEU A 7 -10.07 2.67 -17.67
CA LEU A 7 -11.37 2.42 -17.06
C LEU A 7 -12.49 2.26 -18.10
N GLU A 8 -12.48 3.10 -19.15
CA GLU A 8 -13.44 3.00 -20.24
C GLU A 8 -13.32 1.66 -20.99
N ARG A 9 -12.10 1.21 -21.27
CA ARG A 9 -11.84 -0.10 -21.89
C ARG A 9 -12.32 -1.24 -21.01
N ILE A 10 -12.07 -1.19 -19.71
CA ILE A 10 -12.58 -2.20 -18.76
C ILE A 10 -14.10 -2.22 -18.76
N ARG A 11 -14.76 -1.05 -18.77
CA ARG A 11 -16.22 -0.95 -18.87
C ARG A 11 -16.76 -1.59 -20.13
N ALA A 12 -16.04 -1.48 -21.23
CA ALA A 12 -16.35 -2.13 -22.52
C ALA A 12 -16.07 -3.65 -22.52
N GLY A 13 -15.57 -4.22 -21.44
CA GLY A 13 -15.27 -5.65 -21.32
C GLY A 13 -13.91 -6.06 -21.89
N ASP A 14 -12.98 -5.13 -22.07
CA ASP A 14 -11.64 -5.39 -22.56
C ASP A 14 -10.79 -6.10 -21.48
N SER A 15 -10.52 -7.39 -21.70
CA SER A 15 -9.74 -8.22 -20.78
C SER A 15 -8.26 -7.80 -20.70
N ASP A 16 -7.68 -7.30 -21.79
CA ASP A 16 -6.28 -6.88 -21.81
C ASP A 16 -6.08 -5.60 -20.97
N ALA A 17 -7.07 -4.68 -21.00
CA ALA A 17 -7.07 -3.53 -20.12
C ALA A 17 -7.21 -3.92 -18.64
N PHE A 18 -8.05 -4.91 -18.34
CA PHE A 18 -8.18 -5.45 -16.99
C PHE A 18 -6.89 -6.12 -16.53
N ASP A 19 -6.26 -6.95 -17.35
CA ASP A 19 -4.98 -7.61 -17.07
C ASP A 19 -3.86 -6.59 -16.80
N ALA A 20 -3.81 -5.49 -17.56
CA ALA A 20 -2.85 -4.42 -17.32
C ALA A 20 -3.05 -3.78 -15.95
N VAL A 21 -4.29 -3.49 -15.56
CA VAL A 21 -4.63 -2.94 -14.23
C VAL A 21 -4.31 -3.95 -13.13
N PHE A 22 -4.62 -5.22 -13.35
CA PHE A 22 -4.32 -6.30 -12.40
C PHE A 22 -2.81 -6.36 -12.12
N ARG A 23 -1.99 -6.53 -13.15
CA ARG A 23 -0.53 -6.64 -13.02
C ARG A 23 0.11 -5.41 -12.36
N ALA A 24 -0.38 -4.21 -12.70
CA ALA A 24 0.16 -2.97 -12.16
C ALA A 24 -0.17 -2.75 -10.67
N ASN A 25 -1.29 -3.28 -10.17
CA ASN A 25 -1.76 -2.98 -8.82
C ASN A 25 -1.68 -4.17 -7.85
N TYR A 26 -1.84 -5.41 -8.34
CA TYR A 26 -1.95 -6.62 -7.51
C TYR A 26 -0.83 -6.76 -6.46
N PRO A 27 0.48 -6.63 -6.79
CA PRO A 27 1.53 -6.79 -5.80
C PRO A 27 1.46 -5.74 -4.68
N GLY A 28 1.14 -4.50 -5.04
CA GLY A 28 1.01 -3.40 -4.07
C GLY A 28 -0.20 -3.56 -3.15
N LEU A 29 -1.33 -4.02 -3.70
CA LEU A 29 -2.56 -4.28 -2.94
C LEU A 29 -2.34 -5.43 -1.96
N VAL A 30 -1.75 -6.56 -2.42
CA VAL A 30 -1.42 -7.70 -1.57
C VAL A 30 -0.47 -7.29 -0.44
N GLY A 31 0.63 -6.59 -0.76
CA GLY A 31 1.56 -6.11 0.25
C GLY A 31 0.93 -5.16 1.27
N SER A 32 -0.02 -4.31 0.84
CA SER A 32 -0.76 -3.43 1.74
C SER A 32 -1.71 -4.21 2.66
N ALA A 33 -2.44 -5.19 2.12
CA ALA A 33 -3.35 -6.04 2.89
C ALA A 33 -2.60 -6.95 3.86
N GLU A 34 -1.50 -7.57 3.41
CA GLU A 34 -0.65 -8.45 4.23
C GLU A 34 -0.10 -7.74 5.47
N ARG A 35 0.34 -6.47 5.34
CA ARG A 35 0.77 -5.67 6.50
C ARG A 35 -0.34 -5.43 7.53
N MET A 36 -1.60 -5.39 7.10
CA MET A 36 -2.74 -5.22 8.00
C MET A 36 -3.15 -6.54 8.65
N LEU A 37 -3.09 -7.63 7.90
CA LEU A 37 -3.64 -8.93 8.28
C LEU A 37 -2.61 -9.86 8.93
N GLY A 38 -1.30 -9.63 8.65
CA GLY A 38 -0.21 -10.51 9.07
C GLY A 38 -0.19 -11.86 8.33
N ARG A 39 -1.06 -12.06 7.34
CA ARG A 39 -1.24 -13.32 6.58
C ARG A 39 -1.35 -13.03 5.10
N ARG A 40 -0.39 -13.54 4.34
CA ARG A 40 -0.31 -13.34 2.89
C ARG A 40 -1.42 -14.05 2.12
N ASP A 41 -1.73 -15.29 2.48
CA ASP A 41 -2.79 -16.08 1.88
C ASP A 41 -4.16 -15.37 1.93
N VAL A 42 -4.52 -14.83 3.11
CA VAL A 42 -5.74 -14.04 3.29
C VAL A 42 -5.69 -12.72 2.52
N ALA A 43 -4.52 -12.07 2.46
CA ALA A 43 -4.36 -10.84 1.69
C ALA A 43 -4.56 -11.08 0.19
N GLU A 44 -4.02 -12.18 -0.35
CA GLU A 44 -4.20 -12.57 -1.74
C GLU A 44 -5.67 -12.87 -2.07
N GLU A 45 -6.39 -13.59 -1.21
CA GLU A 45 -7.82 -13.86 -1.34
C GLU A 45 -8.63 -12.55 -1.40
N ILE A 46 -8.40 -11.65 -0.45
CA ILE A 46 -9.09 -10.36 -0.39
C ILE A 46 -8.84 -9.53 -1.65
N VAL A 47 -7.60 -9.50 -2.15
CA VAL A 47 -7.27 -8.74 -3.36
C VAL A 47 -7.87 -9.37 -4.60
N GLN A 48 -7.88 -10.71 -4.71
CA GLN A 48 -8.58 -11.42 -5.80
C GLN A 48 -10.07 -11.08 -5.82
N ASP A 49 -10.70 -11.07 -4.66
CA ASP A 49 -12.10 -10.69 -4.51
C ASP A 49 -12.36 -9.24 -4.95
N VAL A 50 -11.47 -8.30 -4.59
CA VAL A 50 -11.56 -6.90 -5.03
C VAL A 50 -11.46 -6.79 -6.54
N MET A 51 -10.52 -7.51 -7.15
CA MET A 51 -10.34 -7.52 -8.60
C MET A 51 -11.53 -8.17 -9.32
N LEU A 52 -12.07 -9.25 -8.79
CA LEU A 52 -13.25 -9.91 -9.31
C LEU A 52 -14.49 -8.99 -9.22
N GLU A 53 -14.64 -8.27 -8.13
CA GLU A 53 -15.71 -7.29 -7.95
C GLU A 53 -15.57 -6.11 -8.94
N LEU A 54 -14.35 -5.61 -9.18
CA LEU A 54 -14.08 -4.62 -10.22
C LEU A 54 -14.59 -5.11 -11.57
N TRP A 55 -14.25 -6.34 -11.96
CA TRP A 55 -14.67 -6.92 -13.25
C TRP A 55 -16.18 -7.11 -13.35
N ARG A 56 -16.80 -7.65 -12.29
CA ARG A 56 -18.25 -7.89 -12.24
C ARG A 56 -19.06 -6.60 -12.34
N ARG A 57 -18.60 -5.55 -11.67
CA ARG A 57 -19.30 -4.26 -11.61
C ARG A 57 -18.79 -3.21 -12.58
N ARG A 58 -17.92 -3.59 -13.52
CA ARG A 58 -17.22 -2.68 -14.41
C ARG A 58 -18.12 -1.65 -15.11
N GLU A 59 -19.35 -2.05 -15.48
CA GLU A 59 -20.29 -1.18 -16.21
C GLU A 59 -20.92 -0.11 -15.30
N THR A 60 -21.13 -0.44 -14.04
CA THR A 60 -21.84 0.43 -13.08
C THR A 60 -20.93 1.09 -12.07
N LEU A 61 -19.63 0.74 -12.10
CA LEU A 61 -18.69 1.22 -11.11
C LEU A 61 -18.46 2.74 -11.25
N ALA A 62 -18.83 3.49 -10.21
CA ALA A 62 -18.46 4.89 -10.08
C ALA A 62 -17.09 4.99 -9.42
N VAL A 63 -16.11 5.51 -10.15
CA VAL A 63 -14.77 5.82 -9.66
C VAL A 63 -14.67 7.34 -9.56
N GLU A 64 -14.64 7.85 -8.32
CA GLU A 64 -14.70 9.30 -8.06
C GLU A 64 -13.36 10.00 -8.31
N ASP A 65 -12.24 9.38 -7.87
CA ASP A 65 -10.89 9.98 -7.97
C ASP A 65 -10.02 9.25 -8.99
N SER A 66 -9.54 8.04 -8.63
CA SER A 66 -8.74 7.19 -9.50
C SER A 66 -9.07 5.72 -9.28
N LEU A 67 -8.84 4.90 -10.31
CA LEU A 67 -9.01 3.45 -10.22
C LEU A 67 -8.08 2.85 -9.16
N ARG A 68 -6.87 3.34 -9.10
CA ARG A 68 -5.89 2.92 -8.07
C ARG A 68 -6.38 3.27 -6.67
N GLY A 69 -6.81 4.50 -6.42
CA GLY A 69 -7.37 4.93 -5.14
C GLY A 69 -8.57 4.09 -4.73
N TYR A 70 -9.47 3.79 -5.69
CA TYR A 70 -10.59 2.88 -5.48
C TYR A 70 -10.12 1.48 -5.03
N LEU A 71 -9.16 0.88 -5.73
CA LEU A 71 -8.65 -0.47 -5.41
C LEU A 71 -8.02 -0.52 -4.01
N PHE A 72 -7.18 0.45 -3.66
CA PHE A 72 -6.58 0.52 -2.31
C PHE A 72 -7.63 0.70 -1.22
N ARG A 73 -8.64 1.57 -1.44
CA ARG A 73 -9.77 1.76 -0.52
C ARG A 73 -10.59 0.48 -0.35
N ALA A 74 -10.94 -0.19 -1.44
CA ALA A 74 -11.70 -1.43 -1.41
C ALA A 74 -10.95 -2.56 -0.68
N THR A 75 -9.68 -2.74 -0.98
CA THR A 75 -8.81 -3.72 -0.32
C THR A 75 -8.71 -3.45 1.18
N ARG A 76 -8.45 -2.19 1.57
CA ARG A 76 -8.38 -1.80 2.98
C ARG A 76 -9.68 -2.05 3.73
N ASN A 77 -10.81 -1.67 3.14
CA ASN A 77 -12.12 -1.86 3.78
C ASN A 77 -12.44 -3.35 3.98
N ARG A 78 -12.15 -4.21 3.00
CA ARG A 78 -12.31 -5.66 3.14
C ARG A 78 -11.36 -6.25 4.20
N SER A 79 -10.10 -5.80 4.23
CA SER A 79 -9.13 -6.21 5.27
C SER A 79 -9.61 -5.83 6.68
N LEU A 80 -10.12 -4.61 6.86
CA LEU A 80 -10.68 -4.17 8.14
C LEU A 80 -11.91 -5.00 8.54
N ASN A 81 -12.79 -5.32 7.58
CA ASN A 81 -13.96 -6.16 7.86
C ASN A 81 -13.53 -7.57 8.25
N HIS A 82 -12.57 -8.17 7.55
CA HIS A 82 -12.00 -9.47 7.92
C HIS A 82 -11.45 -9.48 9.35
N LEU A 83 -10.67 -8.45 9.73
CA LEU A 83 -10.15 -8.30 11.10
C LEU A 83 -11.28 -8.16 12.15
N ARG A 84 -12.36 -7.43 11.82
CA ARG A 84 -13.51 -7.30 12.73
C ARG A 84 -14.23 -8.63 12.93
N HIS A 85 -14.46 -9.40 11.86
CA HIS A 85 -15.07 -10.72 11.94
C HIS A 85 -14.18 -11.70 12.72
N GLY A 86 -12.90 -11.77 12.40
CA GLY A 86 -11.94 -12.60 13.14
C GLY A 86 -11.77 -12.21 14.61
N ALA A 87 -11.96 -10.93 14.98
CA ALA A 87 -11.96 -10.50 16.38
C ALA A 87 -13.22 -10.92 17.12
N ILE A 88 -14.34 -11.07 16.43
CA ILE A 88 -15.61 -11.61 17.01
C ILE A 88 -15.45 -13.11 17.25
N GLU A 89 -14.88 -13.84 16.30
CA GLU A 89 -14.62 -15.29 16.43
C GLU A 89 -13.54 -15.58 17.49
N LYS A 90 -12.45 -14.78 17.56
CA LYS A 90 -11.39 -14.91 18.57
C LYS A 90 -11.78 -14.50 19.98
N ARG A 91 -12.92 -13.89 20.20
CA ARG A 91 -13.48 -13.75 21.56
C ARG A 91 -13.88 -15.10 22.18
N ALA A 92 -13.89 -16.16 21.38
CA ALA A 92 -14.10 -17.54 21.83
C ALA A 92 -12.80 -18.33 22.05
N GLU A 93 -11.66 -17.91 21.53
CA GLU A 93 -10.35 -18.57 21.76
C GLU A 93 -9.18 -17.58 21.65
N PRO A 94 -8.23 -17.55 22.61
CA PRO A 94 -7.02 -16.75 22.51
C PRO A 94 -5.86 -17.59 21.97
N GLU A 95 -5.29 -17.26 20.83
CA GLU A 95 -3.86 -17.53 20.55
C GLU A 95 -3.31 -16.85 19.28
N LEU A 96 -2.16 -16.14 19.46
CA LEU A 96 -0.87 -16.11 18.79
C LEU A 96 -0.86 -16.01 17.23
N ALA A 97 -0.10 -15.16 16.59
CA ALA A 97 1.31 -14.86 16.65
C ALA A 97 1.69 -13.84 15.56
N ALA A 98 2.68 -13.03 15.87
CA ALA A 98 3.42 -12.25 14.91
C ALA A 98 4.34 -13.17 14.10
N ASN A 99 4.36 -12.99 12.77
CA ASN A 99 5.44 -13.51 11.93
C ASN A 99 5.94 -12.40 11.00
N ARG A 100 7.18 -12.01 11.22
CA ARG A 100 7.99 -11.22 10.30
C ARG A 100 8.53 -12.17 9.24
N ALA A 101 8.28 -11.88 7.97
CA ALA A 101 9.02 -12.49 6.86
C ALA A 101 10.13 -11.54 6.43
N GLU A 102 11.38 -11.99 6.60
CA GLU A 102 12.57 -11.37 6.02
C GLU A 102 12.80 -11.96 4.63
N SER A 103 12.97 -11.10 3.62
CA SER A 103 13.48 -11.51 2.31
C SER A 103 14.94 -11.08 2.19
N GLY A 104 15.81 -12.06 2.05
CA GLY A 104 17.22 -11.83 1.74
C GLY A 104 17.47 -11.74 0.24
N SER A 105 18.50 -11.03 -0.15
CA SER A 105 19.06 -11.01 -1.51
C SER A 105 20.57 -10.78 -1.52
N SER A 106 21.23 -11.32 -2.52
CA SER A 106 22.63 -11.56 -2.83
C SER A 106 23.27 -10.41 -3.66
N ALA A 107 24.35 -10.02 -3.49
CA ALA A 107 25.83 -10.03 -3.53
C ALA A 107 26.50 -9.05 -4.52
N HIS A 108 27.32 -8.21 -4.02
CA HIS A 108 28.70 -7.75 -4.26
C HIS A 108 29.10 -6.55 -5.13
N ALA A 109 28.50 -6.14 -6.20
CA ALA A 109 28.83 -4.83 -6.82
C ALA A 109 27.88 -3.73 -6.35
N ALA A 110 26.87 -4.15 -5.72
CA ALA A 110 25.72 -3.58 -5.07
C ALA A 110 25.95 -3.16 -3.60
N LEU A 111 27.12 -3.35 -2.99
CA LEU A 111 27.25 -3.23 -1.53
C LEU A 111 26.81 -1.87 -0.97
N VAL A 112 27.16 -0.78 -1.62
CA VAL A 112 26.77 0.57 -1.15
C VAL A 112 25.29 0.85 -1.48
N GLU A 113 24.84 0.45 -2.67
CA GLU A 113 23.41 0.55 -3.04
C GLU A 113 22.56 -0.38 -2.18
N GLU A 114 23.03 -1.60 -1.89
CA GLU A 114 22.38 -2.58 -1.03
C GLU A 114 22.33 -2.10 0.43
N GLU A 115 23.42 -1.50 0.94
CA GLU A 115 23.45 -0.91 2.27
C GLU A 115 22.48 0.26 2.40
N ILE A 116 22.40 1.14 1.40
CA ILE A 116 21.44 2.25 1.37
C ILE A 116 20.01 1.71 1.28
N GLU A 117 19.75 0.72 0.42
CA GLU A 117 18.43 0.12 0.27
C GLU A 117 17.97 -0.55 1.57
N VAL A 118 18.85 -1.30 2.23
CA VAL A 118 18.57 -1.90 3.53
C VAL A 118 18.34 -0.84 4.60
N ALA A 119 19.16 0.22 4.63
CA ALA A 119 18.98 1.33 5.57
C ALA A 119 17.63 2.04 5.35
N VAL A 120 17.25 2.31 4.10
CA VAL A 120 15.95 2.91 3.75
C VAL A 120 14.79 2.00 4.15
N LYS A 121 14.86 0.70 3.80
CA LYS A 121 13.83 -0.28 4.21
C LYS A 121 13.65 -0.33 5.72
N ARG A 122 14.74 -0.36 6.48
CA ARG A 122 14.69 -0.32 7.95
C ARG A 122 14.12 0.99 8.47
N ALA A 123 14.57 2.11 7.95
CA ALA A 123 14.08 3.43 8.36
C ALA A 123 12.56 3.58 8.13
N VAL A 124 12.06 3.07 7.00
CA VAL A 124 10.61 3.03 6.71
C VAL A 124 9.87 2.06 7.64
N ALA A 125 10.43 0.86 7.89
CA ALA A 125 9.83 -0.12 8.79
C ALA A 125 9.71 0.40 10.24
N ASP A 126 10.58 1.27 10.65
CA ASP A 126 10.60 1.87 11.99
C ASP A 126 9.74 3.14 12.12
N LEU A 127 9.11 3.59 11.05
CA LEU A 127 8.16 4.70 11.13
C LEU A 127 6.96 4.31 12.02
N PRO A 128 6.40 5.25 12.78
CA PRO A 128 5.11 5.04 13.43
C PRO A 128 4.07 4.56 12.41
N ALA A 129 3.23 3.60 12.77
CA ALA A 129 2.34 2.89 11.85
C ALA A 129 1.55 3.82 10.91
N ARG A 130 0.97 4.92 11.43
CA ARG A 130 0.22 5.89 10.63
C ARG A 130 1.10 6.70 9.66
N CYS A 131 2.31 7.05 10.08
CA CYS A 131 3.27 7.76 9.21
C CYS A 131 3.72 6.84 8.08
N ARG A 132 4.01 5.57 8.39
CA ARG A 132 4.42 4.56 7.42
C ARG A 132 3.31 4.29 6.40
N GLU A 133 2.07 4.08 6.83
CA GLU A 133 0.92 3.85 5.97
C GLU A 133 0.74 5.00 4.95
N VAL A 134 0.78 6.26 5.42
CA VAL A 134 0.70 7.45 4.55
C VAL A 134 1.89 7.53 3.60
N PHE A 135 3.10 7.29 4.09
CA PHE A 135 4.32 7.34 3.28
C PHE A 135 4.30 6.30 2.16
N GLU A 136 3.95 5.05 2.46
CA GLU A 136 3.89 3.97 1.49
C GLU A 136 2.79 4.20 0.44
N LEU A 137 1.59 4.59 0.85
CA LEU A 137 0.50 4.91 -0.08
C LEU A 137 0.91 6.02 -1.06
N SER A 138 1.65 7.02 -0.60
CA SER A 138 2.09 8.12 -1.45
C SER A 138 3.32 7.75 -2.30
N ARG A 139 4.40 7.24 -1.69
CA ARG A 139 5.71 7.09 -2.33
C ARG A 139 5.90 5.77 -3.05
N VAL A 140 5.34 4.70 -2.51
CA VAL A 140 5.45 3.36 -3.11
C VAL A 140 4.28 3.11 -4.06
N HIS A 141 3.07 3.52 -3.67
CA HIS A 141 1.86 3.23 -4.44
C HIS A 141 1.36 4.43 -5.26
N GLY A 142 1.97 5.62 -5.15
CA GLY A 142 1.72 6.77 -6.00
C GLY A 142 0.35 7.43 -5.80
N LEU A 143 -0.34 7.20 -4.67
CA LEU A 143 -1.62 7.84 -4.38
C LEU A 143 -1.43 9.32 -4.08
N ARG A 144 -2.39 10.14 -4.54
CA ARG A 144 -2.50 11.55 -4.17
C ARG A 144 -2.98 11.70 -2.73
N TYR A 145 -2.71 12.81 -2.10
CA TYR A 145 -3.12 13.05 -0.70
C TYR A 145 -4.63 13.00 -0.49
N SER A 146 -5.43 13.44 -1.47
CA SER A 146 -6.89 13.29 -1.44
C SER A 146 -7.32 11.83 -1.42
N GLU A 147 -6.71 11.00 -2.27
CA GLU A 147 -6.98 9.56 -2.34
C GLU A 147 -6.58 8.83 -1.05
N ILE A 148 -5.43 9.20 -0.49
CA ILE A 148 -4.96 8.69 0.81
C ILE A 148 -5.95 9.09 1.92
N ALA A 149 -6.39 10.34 1.93
CA ALA A 149 -7.35 10.84 2.90
C ALA A 149 -8.66 10.03 2.87
N THR A 150 -9.21 9.84 1.66
CA THR A 150 -10.40 9.02 1.43
C THR A 150 -10.17 7.55 1.81
N THR A 151 -9.03 6.98 1.43
CA THR A 151 -8.67 5.57 1.73
C THR A 151 -8.54 5.33 3.23
N LEU A 152 -7.94 6.26 3.97
CA LEU A 152 -7.69 6.12 5.41
C LEU A 152 -8.82 6.66 6.28
N GLY A 153 -9.80 7.38 5.71
CA GLY A 153 -10.88 8.03 6.43
C GLY A 153 -10.40 9.18 7.33
N ILE A 154 -9.43 9.97 6.84
CA ILE A 154 -8.83 11.12 7.55
C ILE A 154 -8.85 12.36 6.66
N SER A 155 -8.55 13.54 7.22
CA SER A 155 -8.46 14.77 6.43
C SER A 155 -7.13 14.84 5.64
N VAL A 156 -7.13 15.56 4.51
CA VAL A 156 -5.91 15.84 3.73
C VAL A 156 -4.84 16.52 4.62
N LYS A 157 -5.25 17.44 5.48
CA LYS A 157 -4.37 18.08 6.45
C LYS A 157 -3.70 17.08 7.40
N THR A 158 -4.42 16.02 7.78
CA THR A 158 -3.85 14.92 8.58
C THR A 158 -2.85 14.11 7.78
N VAL A 159 -3.11 13.85 6.49
CA VAL A 159 -2.16 13.19 5.58
C VAL A 159 -0.87 13.99 5.48
N GLU A 160 -0.96 15.31 5.27
CA GLU A 160 0.19 16.21 5.21
C GLU A 160 1.02 16.19 6.50
N ALA A 161 0.36 16.24 7.65
CA ALA A 161 1.01 16.18 8.95
C ALA A 161 1.75 14.83 9.16
N GLN A 162 1.12 13.69 8.82
CA GLN A 162 1.73 12.36 8.90
C GLN A 162 2.91 12.22 7.94
N MET A 163 2.78 12.73 6.70
CA MET A 163 3.87 12.74 5.72
C MET A 163 5.04 13.61 6.21
N GLY A 164 4.78 14.81 6.70
CA GLY A 164 5.82 15.68 7.24
C GLY A 164 6.58 15.04 8.40
N LYS A 165 5.86 14.34 9.29
CA LYS A 165 6.47 13.57 10.39
C LYS A 165 7.29 12.40 9.85
N ALA A 166 6.78 11.65 8.88
CA ALA A 166 7.52 10.55 8.26
C ALA A 166 8.84 11.03 7.64
N LEU A 167 8.79 12.08 6.82
CA LEU A 167 9.96 12.65 6.15
C LEU A 167 11.01 13.19 7.14
N ARG A 168 10.58 13.78 8.25
CA ARG A 168 11.49 14.23 9.31
C ARG A 168 12.23 13.06 9.94
N ILE A 169 11.52 12.00 10.33
CA ILE A 169 12.12 10.80 10.93
C ILE A 169 13.08 10.12 9.94
N LEU A 170 12.68 10.00 8.68
CA LEU A 170 13.54 9.40 7.64
C LEU A 170 14.81 10.22 7.42
N ARG A 171 14.71 11.55 7.39
CA ARG A 171 15.89 12.43 7.26
C ARG A 171 16.85 12.27 8.45
N GLU A 172 16.33 12.21 9.66
CA GLU A 172 17.15 11.99 10.86
C GLU A 172 17.87 10.63 10.82
N ARG A 173 17.17 9.56 10.43
CA ARG A 173 17.72 8.20 10.39
C ARG A 173 18.70 7.96 9.24
N LEU A 174 18.49 8.64 8.11
CA LEU A 174 19.31 8.50 6.91
C LEU A 174 20.36 9.61 6.78
N ALA A 175 20.56 10.43 7.82
CA ALA A 175 21.48 11.57 7.78
C ALA A 175 22.89 11.22 7.31
N GLN A 176 23.41 10.05 7.69
CA GLN A 176 24.73 9.56 7.28
C GLN A 176 24.84 9.22 5.78
N TRP A 177 23.70 9.03 5.10
CA TRP A 177 23.61 8.68 3.68
C TRP A 177 23.22 9.88 2.80
N LEU A 178 22.84 11.00 3.42
CA LEU A 178 22.48 12.20 2.69
C LEU A 178 23.71 13.08 2.50
N PRO A 179 23.95 13.63 1.30
CA PRO A 179 25.02 14.61 1.11
C PRO A 179 24.78 15.81 2.04
N ASP A 180 25.84 16.30 2.64
CA ASP A 180 25.79 17.48 3.51
C ASP A 180 25.12 18.65 2.78
N SER A 181 23.93 19.02 3.18
CA SER A 181 23.20 20.18 2.64
C SER A 181 23.76 21.51 3.14
N ARG A 182 25.03 21.56 3.53
CA ARG A 182 25.74 22.75 4.06
C ARG A 182 26.80 23.30 3.09
N SER A 183 26.69 23.01 1.81
CA SER A 183 27.59 23.62 0.82
C SER A 183 26.77 24.29 -0.27
N THR A 184 26.19 25.45 0.03
CA THR A 184 25.99 26.58 -0.90
C THR A 184 25.71 27.83 -0.10
#